data_54b2919fdd59a28e4487b29df9f5a477
#
_entry.id   54b2919fdd59a28e4487b29df9f5a477
#
_cell.length_a   1.000
_cell.length_b   1.000
_cell.length_c   1.000
_cell.angle_alpha   90.00
_cell.angle_beta   90.00
_cell.angle_gamma   90.00
#
_symmetry.space_group_name_H-M   'P 1'
#
loop_
_entity.id
_entity.type
_entity.pdbx_description
1 polymer ?
#
loop_
_entity_poly.entity_id
_entity_poly.type
_entity_poly.pdbx_seq_one_letter_code
_entity_poly.pdbx_strand_id
1 'polypeptide(L)'
;MLRLFRFTLFMIILLMIMLPQTGFARGGSGYAVLDGETGRILIGSNSDARLPIASLTKIWTALVAIENSDLQDEVVISSKAAMSEGSSIYLQAGETVTVETLLYGLMLRSGNDAATALAEHVGGSVEGFVKLMNERAVIAGLTNTVFMNPSGLHHEEHLSSARDTAEMLRIALQNKTFEKIASTVLYRADTVNGMLWENKHRLLREGSGMAADIDDETEQPVSSLKSATGTAFAGKTGFTKVAGRTLA
;
A
#
# COMPACT_ATOMS: atom_id res chain seq x y z
N MET A 1 -37.55 33.90 35.87
CA MET A 1 -37.33 32.50 35.46
C MET A 1 -37.18 32.30 33.95
N LEU A 2 -38.09 32.77 33.10
CA LEU A 2 -38.08 32.55 31.66
C LEU A 2 -36.84 33.13 30.92
N ARG A 3 -36.27 34.25 31.34
CA ARG A 3 -35.06 34.86 30.76
C ARG A 3 -33.81 34.04 31.11
N LEU A 4 -33.71 33.50 32.33
CA LEU A 4 -32.60 32.66 32.76
C LEU A 4 -32.62 31.33 32.01
N PHE A 5 -33.79 30.72 31.82
CA PHE A 5 -33.95 29.49 31.05
C PHE A 5 -33.55 29.63 29.57
N ARG A 6 -33.92 30.77 28.93
CA ARG A 6 -33.52 31.07 27.55
C ARG A 6 -32.02 31.30 27.42
N PHE A 7 -31.37 31.91 28.40
CA PHE A 7 -29.93 32.13 28.40
C PHE A 7 -29.15 30.83 28.60
N THR A 8 -29.59 29.97 29.54
CA THR A 8 -28.96 28.63 29.73
C THR A 8 -29.16 27.74 28.52
N LEU A 9 -30.33 27.75 27.88
CA LEU A 9 -30.56 26.98 26.68
C LEU A 9 -29.66 27.43 25.50
N PHE A 10 -29.51 28.78 25.33
CA PHE A 10 -28.63 29.34 24.33
C PHE A 10 -27.16 28.98 24.57
N MET A 11 -26.69 29.02 25.82
CA MET A 11 -25.32 28.60 26.20
C MET A 11 -25.07 27.10 25.97
N ILE A 12 -26.07 26.25 26.22
CA ILE A 12 -25.95 24.80 25.95
C ILE A 12 -25.88 24.52 24.43
N ILE A 13 -26.68 25.24 23.63
CA ILE A 13 -26.64 25.12 22.15
C ILE A 13 -25.30 25.64 21.64
N LEU A 14 -24.78 26.76 22.15
CA LEU A 14 -23.47 27.28 21.76
C LEU A 14 -22.34 26.36 22.16
N LEU A 15 -22.42 25.69 23.32
CA LEU A 15 -21.44 24.72 23.78
C LEU A 15 -21.46 23.44 22.90
N MET A 16 -22.64 22.98 22.45
CA MET A 16 -22.77 21.86 21.51
C MET A 16 -22.18 22.17 20.13
N ILE A 17 -22.22 23.44 19.69
CA ILE A 17 -21.61 23.86 18.41
C ILE A 17 -20.08 23.95 18.54
N MET A 18 -19.55 24.19 19.74
CA MET A 18 -18.12 24.30 20.02
C MET A 18 -17.43 22.95 20.36
N LEU A 19 -18.21 21.87 20.55
CA LEU A 19 -17.60 20.54 20.64
C LEU A 19 -16.96 20.20 19.31
N PRO A 20 -15.66 19.81 19.28
CA PRO A 20 -15.05 19.35 18.06
C PRO A 20 -15.92 18.19 17.56
N GLN A 21 -16.56 18.40 16.42
CA GLN A 21 -17.22 17.32 15.70
C GLN A 21 -16.10 16.36 15.33
N THR A 22 -15.88 15.32 16.11
CA THR A 22 -15.14 14.16 15.65
C THR A 22 -15.97 13.54 14.53
N GLY A 23 -15.87 14.16 13.37
CA GLY A 23 -16.40 13.59 12.15
C GLY A 23 -15.63 12.29 11.96
N PHE A 24 -16.29 11.16 12.23
CA PHE A 24 -15.88 9.93 11.61
C PHE A 24 -15.84 10.25 10.12
N ALA A 25 -14.64 10.35 9.56
CA ALA A 25 -14.44 10.49 8.14
C ALA A 25 -15.14 9.28 7.52
N ARG A 26 -16.36 9.47 7.03
CA ARG A 26 -16.95 8.58 6.03
C ARG A 26 -15.93 8.56 4.92
N GLY A 27 -15.32 7.39 4.67
CA GLY A 27 -14.20 7.20 3.81
C GLY A 27 -14.34 8.00 2.52
N GLY A 28 -13.72 9.18 2.49
CA GLY A 28 -13.65 9.99 1.28
C GLY A 28 -12.76 9.25 0.30
N SER A 29 -13.21 9.06 -0.92
CA SER A 29 -12.36 8.58 -2.00
C SER A 29 -11.51 9.74 -2.53
N GLY A 30 -10.24 9.46 -2.82
CA GLY A 30 -9.34 10.39 -3.49
C GLY A 30 -8.67 9.71 -4.67
N TYR A 31 -8.40 10.47 -5.73
CA TYR A 31 -7.59 9.98 -6.84
C TYR A 31 -6.67 11.08 -7.37
N ALA A 32 -5.56 10.65 -7.96
CA ALA A 32 -4.62 11.50 -8.67
C ALA A 32 -4.02 10.74 -9.85
N VAL A 33 -3.88 11.42 -10.97
CA VAL A 33 -3.13 10.96 -12.14
C VAL A 33 -1.99 11.93 -12.35
N LEU A 34 -0.76 11.41 -12.37
CA LEU A 34 0.44 12.20 -12.60
C LEU A 34 1.05 11.87 -13.97
N ASP A 35 1.68 12.86 -14.53
CA ASP A 35 2.64 12.68 -15.60
C ASP A 35 3.87 11.94 -15.07
N GLY A 36 4.22 10.80 -15.68
CA GLY A 36 5.27 9.91 -15.17
C GLY A 36 6.68 10.51 -15.21
N GLU A 37 6.94 11.44 -16.13
CA GLU A 37 8.25 12.08 -16.28
C GLU A 37 8.40 13.27 -15.32
N THR A 38 7.42 14.16 -15.33
CA THR A 38 7.51 15.45 -14.62
C THR A 38 6.92 15.43 -13.19
N GLY A 39 6.09 14.42 -12.85
CA GLY A 39 5.33 14.37 -11.59
C GLY A 39 4.18 15.39 -11.52
N ARG A 40 3.87 16.07 -12.65
CA ARG A 40 2.76 17.05 -12.69
C ARG A 40 1.42 16.34 -12.59
N ILE A 41 0.53 16.84 -11.75
CA ILE A 41 -0.85 16.36 -11.67
C ILE A 41 -1.57 16.72 -12.99
N LEU A 42 -2.10 15.71 -13.65
CA LEU A 42 -2.93 15.84 -14.85
C LEU A 42 -4.40 15.94 -14.49
N ILE A 43 -4.84 15.09 -13.55
CA ILE A 43 -6.22 15.07 -13.05
C ILE A 43 -6.22 14.53 -11.62
N GLY A 44 -7.12 15.04 -10.78
CA GLY A 44 -7.28 14.56 -9.41
C GLY A 44 -8.53 15.13 -8.74
N SER A 45 -8.97 14.45 -7.71
CA SER A 45 -10.02 14.92 -6.81
C SER A 45 -9.68 14.45 -5.40
N ASN A 46 -9.82 15.35 -4.43
CA ASN A 46 -9.47 15.07 -3.03
C ASN A 46 -8.04 14.49 -2.89
N SER A 47 -7.13 14.93 -3.77
CA SER A 47 -5.81 14.31 -4.01
C SER A 47 -4.85 14.43 -2.83
N ASP A 48 -5.04 15.44 -1.99
CA ASP A 48 -4.17 15.74 -0.83
C ASP A 48 -4.78 15.29 0.51
N ALA A 49 -5.99 14.72 0.49
CA ALA A 49 -6.61 14.19 1.71
C ALA A 49 -5.83 13.00 2.24
N ARG A 50 -5.55 13.02 3.55
CA ARG A 50 -4.88 11.92 4.24
C ARG A 50 -5.87 10.78 4.48
N LEU A 51 -5.65 9.66 3.81
CA LEU A 51 -6.52 8.49 3.79
C LEU A 51 -5.70 7.21 4.09
N PRO A 52 -6.32 6.16 4.65
CA PRO A 52 -5.71 4.85 4.74
C PRO A 52 -5.45 4.29 3.33
N ILE A 53 -4.24 3.83 3.06
CA ILE A 53 -3.82 3.37 1.73
C ILE A 53 -3.68 1.84 1.61
N ALA A 54 -3.88 1.14 2.71
CA ALA A 54 -3.74 -0.32 2.75
C ALA A 54 -2.42 -0.80 2.11
N SER A 55 -2.46 -1.88 1.37
CA SER A 55 -1.27 -2.50 0.75
C SER A 55 -0.59 -1.67 -0.34
N LEU A 56 -1.07 -0.47 -0.69
CA LEU A 56 -0.28 0.47 -1.50
C LEU A 56 1.02 0.88 -0.77
N THR A 57 1.05 0.82 0.55
CA THR A 57 2.24 0.91 1.40
C THR A 57 3.41 0.08 0.88
N LYS A 58 3.13 -1.11 0.33
CA LYS A 58 4.15 -2.06 -0.12
C LYS A 58 4.96 -1.58 -1.33
N ILE A 59 4.46 -0.60 -2.08
CA ILE A 59 5.25 0.12 -3.09
C ILE A 59 6.49 0.73 -2.43
N TRP A 60 6.26 1.43 -1.31
CA TRP A 60 7.33 2.10 -0.57
C TRP A 60 8.22 1.13 0.18
N THR A 61 7.62 0.09 0.78
CA THR A 61 8.36 -1.01 1.42
C THR A 61 9.32 -1.67 0.45
N ALA A 62 8.86 -1.99 -0.76
CA ALA A 62 9.71 -2.59 -1.79
C ALA A 62 10.87 -1.67 -2.18
N LEU A 63 10.60 -0.38 -2.44
CA LEU A 63 11.63 0.57 -2.80
C LEU A 63 12.68 0.72 -1.71
N VAL A 64 12.26 0.93 -0.45
CA VAL A 64 13.19 1.09 0.68
C VAL A 64 14.01 -0.18 0.90
N ALA A 65 13.42 -1.36 0.74
CA ALA A 65 14.17 -2.61 0.82
C ALA A 65 15.21 -2.74 -0.30
N ILE A 66 14.84 -2.44 -1.55
CA ILE A 66 15.77 -2.48 -2.70
C ILE A 66 16.91 -1.47 -2.54
N GLU A 67 16.65 -0.31 -1.96
CA GLU A 67 17.68 0.73 -1.75
C GLU A 67 18.67 0.39 -0.63
N ASN A 68 18.35 -0.57 0.27
CA ASN A 68 19.09 -0.84 1.50
C ASN A 68 19.55 -2.29 1.70
N SER A 69 19.41 -3.18 0.69
CA SER A 69 19.86 -4.58 0.76
C SER A 69 20.26 -5.10 -0.61
N ASP A 70 21.03 -6.21 -0.63
CA ASP A 70 21.29 -6.95 -1.86
C ASP A 70 20.13 -7.92 -2.15
N LEU A 71 19.76 -8.06 -3.42
CA LEU A 71 18.69 -8.97 -3.84
C LEU A 71 18.97 -10.43 -3.50
N GLN A 72 20.25 -10.80 -3.42
CA GLN A 72 20.72 -12.17 -3.13
C GLN A 72 20.98 -12.39 -1.64
N ASP A 73 20.77 -11.38 -0.78
CA ASP A 73 20.85 -11.59 0.66
C ASP A 73 19.88 -12.67 1.10
N GLU A 74 20.38 -13.61 1.90
CA GLU A 74 19.59 -14.67 2.52
C GLU A 74 18.91 -14.17 3.79
N VAL A 75 17.61 -14.33 3.86
CA VAL A 75 16.75 -13.93 4.97
C VAL A 75 16.19 -15.17 5.65
N VAL A 76 16.54 -15.36 6.91
CA VAL A 76 15.93 -16.41 7.76
C VAL A 76 14.61 -15.88 8.30
N ILE A 77 13.51 -16.55 7.96
CA ILE A 77 12.15 -16.12 8.32
C ILE A 77 11.90 -16.30 9.80
N SER A 78 11.59 -15.20 10.48
CA SER A 78 11.23 -15.22 11.90
C SER A 78 9.82 -15.79 12.12
N SER A 79 9.55 -16.27 13.33
CA SER A 79 8.18 -16.65 13.73
C SER A 79 7.21 -15.48 13.64
N LYS A 80 7.66 -14.25 13.90
CA LYS A 80 6.84 -13.03 13.79
C LYS A 80 6.44 -12.78 12.34
N ALA A 81 7.38 -12.89 11.40
CA ALA A 81 7.11 -12.76 9.97
C ALA A 81 6.12 -13.83 9.49
N ALA A 82 6.39 -15.12 9.79
CA ALA A 82 5.53 -16.24 9.38
C ALA A 82 4.10 -16.16 9.93
N MET A 83 3.89 -15.53 11.10
CA MET A 83 2.58 -15.34 11.72
C MET A 83 1.91 -14.00 11.37
N SER A 84 2.41 -13.25 10.38
CA SER A 84 1.82 -11.97 9.98
C SER A 84 0.37 -12.13 9.52
N GLU A 85 -0.52 -11.31 10.04
CA GLU A 85 -1.94 -11.32 9.68
C GLU A 85 -2.20 -10.81 8.26
N GLY A 86 -3.31 -11.26 7.66
CA GLY A 86 -3.80 -10.78 6.37
C GLY A 86 -3.26 -11.55 5.18
N SER A 87 -2.96 -10.86 4.07
CA SER A 87 -2.40 -11.52 2.87
C SER A 87 -1.04 -12.14 3.18
N SER A 88 -0.83 -13.39 2.78
CA SER A 88 0.40 -14.14 3.03
C SER A 88 0.86 -14.87 1.78
N ILE A 89 2.16 -15.13 1.69
CA ILE A 89 2.79 -16.06 0.76
C ILE A 89 3.14 -17.39 1.46
N TYR A 90 2.70 -17.53 2.71
CA TYR A 90 2.82 -18.72 3.54
C TYR A 90 4.27 -19.12 3.84
N LEU A 91 5.11 -18.13 4.17
CA LEU A 91 6.48 -18.37 4.65
C LEU A 91 6.48 -19.18 5.95
N GLN A 92 7.45 -20.08 6.07
CA GLN A 92 7.62 -20.89 7.27
C GLN A 92 8.71 -20.33 8.18
N ALA A 93 8.49 -20.34 9.49
CA ALA A 93 9.51 -19.94 10.43
C ALA A 93 10.75 -20.83 10.32
N GLY A 94 11.92 -20.20 10.21
CA GLY A 94 13.20 -20.87 10.05
C GLY A 94 13.57 -21.21 8.60
N GLU A 95 12.67 -21.05 7.60
CA GLU A 95 13.11 -21.16 6.22
C GLU A 95 14.01 -19.98 5.82
N THR A 96 14.87 -20.23 4.84
CA THR A 96 15.74 -19.19 4.28
C THR A 96 15.31 -18.89 2.85
N VAL A 97 15.08 -17.63 2.54
CA VAL A 97 14.71 -17.13 1.22
C VAL A 97 15.50 -15.89 0.86
N THR A 98 15.62 -15.55 -0.42
CA THR A 98 16.32 -14.34 -0.84
C THR A 98 15.44 -13.10 -0.70
N VAL A 99 16.07 -11.92 -0.56
CA VAL A 99 15.39 -10.62 -0.64
C VAL A 99 14.60 -10.51 -1.95
N GLU A 100 15.15 -10.99 -3.09
CA GLU A 100 14.44 -10.98 -4.37
C GLU A 100 13.13 -11.77 -4.29
N THR A 101 13.14 -12.98 -3.73
CA THR A 101 11.92 -13.79 -3.54
C THR A 101 10.91 -13.08 -2.65
N LEU A 102 11.34 -12.46 -1.55
CA LEU A 102 10.46 -11.70 -0.68
C LEU A 102 9.82 -10.51 -1.40
N LEU A 103 10.57 -9.79 -2.22
CA LEU A 103 10.06 -8.66 -3.01
C LEU A 103 9.01 -9.10 -4.04
N TYR A 104 9.20 -10.23 -4.71
CA TYR A 104 8.18 -10.79 -5.58
C TYR A 104 6.91 -11.19 -4.81
N GLY A 105 7.04 -11.85 -3.66
CA GLY A 105 5.91 -12.19 -2.80
C GLY A 105 5.17 -10.95 -2.26
N LEU A 106 5.91 -9.92 -1.90
CA LEU A 106 5.40 -8.62 -1.46
C LEU A 106 4.55 -7.95 -2.54
N MET A 107 5.06 -7.88 -3.77
CA MET A 107 4.41 -7.12 -4.85
C MET A 107 3.30 -7.93 -5.53
N LEU A 108 3.54 -9.18 -5.93
CA LEU A 108 2.59 -9.99 -6.69
C LEU A 108 1.44 -10.50 -5.82
N ARG A 109 1.76 -11.00 -4.62
CA ARG A 109 0.78 -11.63 -3.72
C ARG A 109 0.33 -10.74 -2.57
N SER A 110 1.00 -9.59 -2.39
CA SER A 110 0.76 -8.67 -1.28
C SER A 110 1.07 -9.29 0.09
N GLY A 111 2.08 -10.18 0.19
CA GLY A 111 2.45 -10.89 1.42
C GLY A 111 2.81 -9.94 2.57
N ASN A 112 2.11 -10.05 3.70
CA ASN A 112 2.44 -9.32 4.91
C ASN A 112 3.61 -9.98 5.66
N ASP A 113 3.71 -11.30 5.55
CA ASP A 113 4.85 -12.11 5.99
C ASP A 113 6.15 -11.65 5.29
N ALA A 114 6.11 -11.48 3.97
CA ALA A 114 7.23 -10.93 3.21
C ALA A 114 7.57 -9.48 3.63
N ALA A 115 6.56 -8.63 3.88
CA ALA A 115 6.77 -7.26 4.35
C ALA A 115 7.47 -7.23 5.71
N THR A 116 7.07 -8.10 6.63
CA THR A 116 7.66 -8.20 7.96
C THR A 116 9.09 -8.75 7.88
N ALA A 117 9.33 -9.80 7.07
CA ALA A 117 10.66 -10.37 6.90
C ALA A 117 11.66 -9.38 6.30
N LEU A 118 11.27 -8.64 5.25
CA LEU A 118 12.08 -7.56 4.68
C LEU A 118 12.38 -6.46 5.70
N ALA A 119 11.37 -6.07 6.49
CA ALA A 119 11.55 -5.04 7.51
C ALA A 119 12.52 -5.47 8.62
N GLU A 120 12.44 -6.71 9.08
CA GLU A 120 13.36 -7.25 10.07
C GLU A 120 14.79 -7.36 9.53
N HIS A 121 14.95 -7.80 8.28
CA HIS A 121 16.25 -7.94 7.64
C HIS A 121 16.94 -6.58 7.43
N VAL A 122 16.23 -5.64 6.80
CA VAL A 122 16.81 -4.34 6.39
C VAL A 122 16.92 -3.36 7.55
N GLY A 123 15.89 -3.31 8.41
CA GLY A 123 15.79 -2.35 9.52
C GLY A 123 16.33 -2.89 10.85
N GLY A 124 16.72 -4.17 10.91
CA GLY A 124 17.03 -4.88 12.16
C GLY A 124 15.81 -5.12 13.05
N SER A 125 14.70 -4.45 12.76
CA SER A 125 13.38 -4.62 13.37
C SER A 125 12.31 -3.94 12.50
N VAL A 126 11.04 -4.27 12.72
CA VAL A 126 9.92 -3.59 12.03
C VAL A 126 9.94 -2.08 12.32
N GLU A 127 10.20 -1.70 13.56
CA GLU A 127 10.26 -0.31 14.01
C GLU A 127 11.42 0.45 13.34
N GLY A 128 12.60 -0.19 13.25
CA GLY A 128 13.77 0.36 12.56
C GLY A 128 13.49 0.59 11.07
N PHE A 129 12.83 -0.37 10.42
CA PHE A 129 12.45 -0.23 9.01
C PHE A 129 11.39 0.86 8.79
N VAL A 130 10.39 0.97 9.66
CA VAL A 130 9.38 2.04 9.60
C VAL A 130 10.03 3.42 9.72
N LYS A 131 11.08 3.54 10.53
CA LYS A 131 11.88 4.77 10.60
C LYS A 131 12.53 5.08 9.25
N LEU A 132 13.17 4.10 8.60
CA LEU A 132 13.74 4.27 7.25
C LEU A 132 12.68 4.67 6.22
N MET A 133 11.50 4.03 6.26
CA MET A 133 10.38 4.38 5.38
C MET A 133 9.98 5.85 5.52
N ASN A 134 9.83 6.35 6.75
CA ASN A 134 9.43 7.73 7.01
C ASN A 134 10.55 8.73 6.65
N GLU A 135 11.80 8.44 6.97
CA GLU A 135 12.95 9.26 6.57
C GLU A 135 13.03 9.38 5.04
N ARG A 136 12.87 8.27 4.33
CA ARG A 136 12.87 8.25 2.87
C ARG A 136 11.66 9.01 2.28
N ALA A 137 10.49 8.95 2.95
CA ALA A 137 9.30 9.71 2.56
C ALA A 137 9.52 11.23 2.68
N VAL A 138 10.17 11.68 3.75
CA VAL A 138 10.54 13.09 3.92
C VAL A 138 11.49 13.54 2.80
N ILE A 139 12.52 12.75 2.48
CA ILE A 139 13.46 13.05 1.38
C ILE A 139 12.74 13.14 0.04
N ALA A 140 11.72 12.30 -0.17
CA ALA A 140 10.89 12.29 -1.38
C ALA A 140 9.84 13.42 -1.44
N GLY A 141 9.64 14.18 -0.36
CA GLY A 141 8.64 15.23 -0.30
C GLY A 141 7.19 14.74 -0.14
N LEU A 142 6.99 13.53 0.39
CA LEU A 142 5.65 12.95 0.63
C LEU A 142 5.04 13.54 1.90
N THR A 143 4.51 14.76 1.79
CA THR A 143 4.12 15.58 2.95
C THR A 143 2.85 15.14 3.65
N ASN A 144 2.02 14.33 3.01
CA ASN A 144 0.77 13.80 3.57
C ASN A 144 0.90 12.34 4.02
N THR A 145 2.13 11.80 4.07
CA THR A 145 2.38 10.38 4.31
C THR A 145 3.05 10.14 5.65
N VAL A 146 2.51 9.17 6.40
CA VAL A 146 3.12 8.60 7.60
C VAL A 146 2.95 7.09 7.56
N PHE A 147 4.04 6.35 7.72
CA PHE A 147 4.06 4.90 7.81
C PHE A 147 4.16 4.45 9.27
N MET A 148 3.35 3.47 9.67
CA MET A 148 3.36 2.84 10.99
C MET A 148 3.72 1.34 10.93
N ASN A 149 3.69 0.75 9.73
CA ASN A 149 4.08 -0.63 9.48
C ASN A 149 4.45 -0.82 8.00
N PRO A 150 5.16 -1.92 7.63
CA PRO A 150 5.60 -2.14 6.25
C PRO A 150 4.52 -2.78 5.36
N SER A 151 3.39 -3.20 5.89
CA SER A 151 2.38 -3.99 5.17
C SER A 151 1.17 -3.20 4.71
N GLY A 152 0.86 -2.07 5.39
CA GLY A 152 -0.36 -1.30 5.22
C GLY A 152 -1.54 -1.84 6.02
N LEU A 153 -1.29 -2.70 7.02
CA LEU A 153 -2.30 -3.03 8.02
C LEU A 153 -2.78 -1.77 8.73
N HIS A 154 -4.05 -1.78 9.13
CA HIS A 154 -4.69 -0.60 9.67
C HIS A 154 -4.01 -0.10 10.95
N HIS A 155 -3.71 1.20 10.96
CA HIS A 155 -3.33 1.98 12.11
C HIS A 155 -3.86 3.40 11.91
N GLU A 156 -4.36 4.06 12.93
CA GLU A 156 -5.01 5.38 12.81
C GLU A 156 -4.10 6.45 12.18
N GLU A 157 -2.80 6.39 12.47
CA GLU A 157 -1.81 7.32 11.95
C GLU A 157 -1.15 6.84 10.63
N HIS A 158 -1.44 5.61 10.16
CA HIS A 158 -0.92 5.10 8.90
C HIS A 158 -1.71 5.64 7.73
N LEU A 159 -1.33 6.81 7.28
CA LEU A 159 -2.07 7.58 6.28
C LEU A 159 -1.15 8.05 5.15
N SER A 160 -1.74 8.23 3.98
CA SER A 160 -1.13 8.91 2.83
C SER A 160 -2.20 9.64 2.04
N SER A 161 -1.81 10.33 0.98
CA SER A 161 -2.75 10.94 0.04
C SER A 161 -2.67 10.25 -1.32
N ALA A 162 -3.68 10.46 -2.17
CA ALA A 162 -3.67 9.93 -3.53
C ALA A 162 -2.50 10.52 -4.34
N ARG A 163 -2.18 11.82 -4.14
CA ARG A 163 -1.02 12.47 -4.72
C ARG A 163 0.28 11.78 -4.29
N ASP A 164 0.51 11.66 -2.99
CA ASP A 164 1.74 11.05 -2.46
C ASP A 164 1.87 9.58 -2.89
N THR A 165 0.76 8.84 -2.91
CA THR A 165 0.75 7.44 -3.38
C THR A 165 1.13 7.32 -4.85
N ALA A 166 0.62 8.19 -5.72
CA ALA A 166 1.00 8.22 -7.12
C ALA A 166 2.48 8.64 -7.29
N GLU A 167 2.97 9.58 -6.47
CA GLU A 167 4.37 9.98 -6.45
C GLU A 167 5.29 8.86 -5.93
N MET A 168 4.87 8.10 -4.91
CA MET A 168 5.58 6.88 -4.47
C MET A 168 5.78 5.90 -5.63
N LEU A 169 4.72 5.63 -6.40
CA LEU A 169 4.81 4.73 -7.55
C LEU A 169 5.72 5.30 -8.63
N ARG A 170 5.59 6.60 -8.95
CA ARG A 170 6.43 7.28 -9.94
C ARG A 170 7.92 7.19 -9.57
N ILE A 171 8.28 7.46 -8.33
CA ILE A 171 9.66 7.35 -7.84
C ILE A 171 10.14 5.89 -7.88
N ALA A 172 9.31 4.96 -7.42
CA ALA A 172 9.67 3.54 -7.39
C ALA A 172 9.92 2.98 -8.80
N LEU A 173 9.14 3.40 -9.80
CA LEU A 173 9.31 2.97 -11.20
C LEU A 173 10.60 3.49 -11.86
N GLN A 174 11.26 4.51 -11.29
CA GLN A 174 12.59 4.92 -11.74
C GLN A 174 13.67 3.90 -11.38
N ASN A 175 13.42 3.04 -10.38
CA ASN A 175 14.31 1.93 -10.03
C ASN A 175 14.00 0.72 -10.92
N LYS A 176 14.99 0.29 -11.71
CA LYS A 176 14.83 -0.82 -12.68
C LYS A 176 14.51 -2.17 -12.05
N THR A 177 14.98 -2.42 -10.84
CA THR A 177 14.64 -3.63 -10.08
C THR A 177 13.17 -3.60 -9.66
N PHE A 178 12.71 -2.47 -9.12
CA PHE A 178 11.30 -2.30 -8.77
C PHE A 178 10.40 -2.43 -10.01
N GLU A 179 10.72 -1.76 -11.11
CA GLU A 179 9.98 -1.82 -12.38
C GLU A 179 9.84 -3.28 -12.86
N LYS A 180 10.95 -4.04 -12.89
CA LYS A 180 10.97 -5.47 -13.26
C LYS A 180 10.02 -6.28 -12.38
N ILE A 181 10.10 -6.14 -11.06
CA ILE A 181 9.29 -6.90 -10.10
C ILE A 181 7.82 -6.52 -10.23
N ALA A 182 7.49 -5.23 -10.24
CA ALA A 182 6.12 -4.73 -10.28
C ALA A 182 5.41 -5.06 -11.60
N SER A 183 6.15 -5.19 -12.72
CA SER A 183 5.61 -5.55 -14.03
C SER A 183 5.50 -7.07 -14.27
N THR A 184 6.05 -7.88 -13.37
CA THR A 184 6.04 -9.35 -13.52
C THR A 184 4.63 -9.91 -13.31
N VAL A 185 4.15 -10.71 -14.26
CA VAL A 185 2.84 -11.38 -14.20
C VAL A 185 2.89 -12.68 -13.42
N LEU A 186 3.93 -13.48 -13.66
CA LEU A 186 4.14 -14.79 -13.03
C LEU A 186 5.57 -14.92 -12.50
N TYR A 187 5.70 -15.45 -11.30
CA TYR A 187 6.98 -15.73 -10.66
C TYR A 187 6.94 -17.11 -10.00
N ARG A 188 7.95 -17.94 -10.28
CA ARG A 188 8.13 -19.23 -9.59
C ARG A 188 8.98 -18.99 -8.36
N ALA A 189 8.35 -19.10 -7.19
CA ALA A 189 9.02 -18.87 -5.93
C ALA A 189 9.93 -20.05 -5.53
N ASP A 190 11.11 -19.73 -5.06
CA ASP A 190 12.01 -20.65 -4.38
C ASP A 190 11.78 -20.57 -2.88
N THR A 191 10.66 -21.17 -2.45
CA THR A 191 10.25 -21.29 -1.05
C THR A 191 9.96 -22.74 -0.74
N VAL A 192 9.90 -23.10 0.54
CA VAL A 192 9.56 -24.47 0.98
C VAL A 192 8.27 -24.97 0.31
N ASN A 193 7.30 -24.08 0.08
CA ASN A 193 6.05 -24.41 -0.58
C ASN A 193 6.11 -24.41 -2.13
N GLY A 194 7.21 -23.93 -2.74
CA GLY A 194 7.47 -24.01 -4.17
C GLY A 194 6.37 -23.47 -5.08
N MET A 195 5.71 -22.38 -4.69
CA MET A 195 4.49 -21.89 -5.34
C MET A 195 4.78 -21.07 -6.60
N LEU A 196 3.87 -21.14 -7.56
CA LEU A 196 3.79 -20.20 -8.67
C LEU A 196 2.93 -19.01 -8.25
N TRP A 197 3.51 -17.81 -8.24
CA TRP A 197 2.81 -16.59 -7.84
C TRP A 197 2.37 -15.80 -9.07
N GLU A 198 1.08 -15.59 -9.18
CA GLU A 198 0.47 -14.73 -10.17
C GLU A 198 0.23 -13.32 -9.57
N ASN A 199 0.48 -12.28 -10.35
CA ASN A 199 0.23 -10.91 -9.93
C ASN A 199 -1.28 -10.66 -9.75
N LYS A 200 -1.69 -10.16 -8.59
CA LYS A 200 -3.09 -9.81 -8.29
C LYS A 200 -3.61 -8.60 -9.07
N HIS A 201 -2.75 -7.84 -9.74
CA HIS A 201 -3.14 -6.65 -10.49
C HIS A 201 -3.76 -7.06 -11.84
N ARG A 202 -5.09 -7.03 -11.92
CA ARG A 202 -5.85 -7.53 -13.08
C ARG A 202 -5.47 -6.88 -14.41
N LEU A 203 -5.22 -5.56 -14.43
CA LEU A 203 -4.86 -4.86 -15.67
C LEU A 203 -3.56 -5.39 -16.30
N LEU A 204 -2.63 -5.88 -15.48
CA LEU A 204 -1.40 -6.52 -15.98
C LEU A 204 -1.70 -7.89 -16.60
N ARG A 205 -2.58 -8.66 -16.01
CA ARG A 205 -2.99 -10.00 -16.50
C ARG A 205 -3.76 -9.92 -17.80
N GLU A 206 -4.72 -8.99 -17.89
CA GLU A 206 -5.53 -8.77 -19.10
C GLU A 206 -4.66 -8.32 -20.28
N GLY A 207 -3.65 -7.48 -20.04
CA GLY A 207 -2.69 -7.04 -21.07
C GLY A 207 -1.74 -8.14 -21.55
N SER A 208 -1.51 -9.18 -20.74
CA SER A 208 -0.62 -10.30 -21.08
C SER A 208 -1.28 -11.42 -21.90
N GLY A 209 -2.59 -11.33 -22.14
CA GLY A 209 -3.37 -12.42 -22.77
C GLY A 209 -3.59 -13.65 -21.88
N MET A 210 -3.17 -13.59 -20.63
CA MET A 210 -3.38 -14.64 -19.63
C MET A 210 -4.70 -14.35 -18.88
N ALA A 211 -5.84 -14.56 -19.54
CA ALA A 211 -7.14 -14.58 -18.89
C ALA A 211 -7.21 -15.86 -18.03
N ALA A 212 -6.95 -15.76 -16.76
CA ALA A 212 -7.21 -16.85 -15.83
C ALA A 212 -8.63 -16.66 -15.28
N ASP A 213 -9.48 -17.66 -15.46
CA ASP A 213 -10.74 -17.83 -14.74
C ASP A 213 -10.41 -18.03 -13.26
N ILE A 214 -10.49 -16.97 -12.48
CA ILE A 214 -10.50 -17.09 -11.02
C ILE A 214 -11.79 -16.46 -10.56
N ASP A 215 -12.74 -17.34 -10.19
CA ASP A 215 -13.92 -17.01 -9.40
C ASP A 215 -13.48 -16.48 -8.03
N ASP A 216 -13.36 -15.18 -7.94
CA ASP A 216 -13.35 -14.49 -6.66
C ASP A 216 -14.72 -13.81 -6.50
N GLU A 217 -15.59 -14.43 -5.71
CA GLU A 217 -17.04 -14.14 -5.60
C GLU A 217 -17.41 -12.70 -5.18
N THR A 218 -16.49 -11.76 -5.17
CA THR A 218 -16.73 -10.39 -4.69
C THR A 218 -16.40 -9.28 -5.69
N GLU A 219 -15.99 -9.58 -6.93
CA GLU A 219 -15.55 -8.54 -7.86
C GLU A 219 -16.59 -8.21 -8.93
N GLN A 220 -17.27 -7.06 -8.75
CA GLN A 220 -18.00 -6.43 -9.84
C GLN A 220 -17.01 -5.97 -10.93
N PRO A 221 -17.31 -6.17 -12.22
CA PRO A 221 -16.41 -5.78 -13.31
C PRO A 221 -16.22 -4.26 -13.33
N VAL A 222 -14.97 -3.81 -13.30
CA VAL A 222 -14.62 -2.41 -13.57
C VAL A 222 -14.70 -2.20 -15.09
N SER A 223 -15.91 -2.21 -15.63
CA SER A 223 -16.18 -2.06 -17.07
C SER A 223 -15.84 -0.67 -17.63
N SER A 224 -15.54 0.31 -16.76
CA SER A 224 -15.29 1.69 -17.14
C SER A 224 -13.83 2.00 -17.53
N LEU A 225 -12.88 1.08 -17.30
CA LEU A 225 -11.45 1.31 -17.62
C LEU A 225 -11.04 0.83 -19.02
N LYS A 226 -11.94 0.20 -19.79
CA LYS A 226 -11.64 -0.28 -21.16
C LYS A 226 -11.45 0.82 -22.21
N SER A 227 -11.60 2.10 -21.87
CA SER A 227 -11.49 3.23 -22.81
C SER A 227 -10.16 3.97 -22.75
N ALA A 228 -9.23 3.59 -21.87
CA ALA A 228 -7.91 4.21 -21.84
C ALA A 228 -7.04 3.64 -22.98
N THR A 229 -6.48 4.50 -23.82
CA THR A 229 -5.59 4.16 -24.93
C THR A 229 -4.18 3.73 -24.49
N GLY A 230 -4.01 3.31 -23.25
CA GLY A 230 -2.73 2.89 -22.65
C GLY A 230 -2.77 1.47 -22.14
N THR A 231 -1.60 0.82 -22.11
CA THR A 231 -1.43 -0.51 -21.51
C THR A 231 -0.83 -0.36 -20.11
N ALA A 232 -1.46 -0.95 -19.10
CA ALA A 232 -0.86 -1.02 -17.77
C ALA A 232 0.36 -1.95 -17.82
N PHE A 233 1.50 -1.52 -17.27
CA PHE A 233 2.73 -2.30 -17.27
C PHE A 233 3.26 -2.58 -15.87
N ALA A 234 2.80 -1.87 -14.86
CA ALA A 234 3.14 -2.09 -13.45
C ALA A 234 2.03 -1.55 -12.54
N GLY A 235 1.92 -2.06 -11.33
CA GLY A 235 0.95 -1.53 -10.37
C GLY A 235 0.86 -2.32 -9.08
N LYS A 236 0.03 -1.84 -8.17
CA LYS A 236 -0.26 -2.46 -6.88
C LYS A 236 -1.72 -2.25 -6.49
N THR A 237 -2.33 -3.27 -5.90
CA THR A 237 -3.66 -3.23 -5.31
C THR A 237 -3.60 -3.30 -3.78
N GLY A 238 -4.62 -2.81 -3.10
CA GLY A 238 -4.74 -2.93 -1.66
C GLY A 238 -6.19 -2.96 -1.19
N PHE A 239 -6.40 -3.56 -0.02
CA PHE A 239 -7.69 -3.59 0.64
C PHE A 239 -7.53 -3.71 2.16
N THR A 240 -8.29 -2.89 2.90
CA THR A 240 -8.63 -3.11 4.30
C THR A 240 -10.09 -2.71 4.53
N LYS A 241 -10.72 -3.16 5.62
CA LYS A 241 -12.10 -2.76 5.95
C LYS A 241 -12.27 -1.24 6.08
N VAL A 242 -11.21 -0.54 6.48
CA VAL A 242 -11.21 0.93 6.68
C VAL A 242 -10.85 1.68 5.39
N ALA A 243 -9.81 1.24 4.68
CA ALA A 243 -9.37 1.87 3.45
C ALA A 243 -10.32 1.62 2.26
N GLY A 244 -11.06 0.50 2.28
CA GLY A 244 -11.73 0.02 1.09
C GLY A 244 -10.74 -0.51 0.05
N ARG A 245 -11.13 -0.49 -1.23
CA ARG A 245 -10.26 -0.91 -2.35
C ARG A 245 -9.36 0.24 -2.78
N THR A 246 -8.08 -0.02 -2.96
CA THR A 246 -7.07 0.93 -3.41
C THR A 246 -6.30 0.38 -4.60
N LEU A 247 -5.87 1.26 -5.52
CA LEU A 247 -5.14 0.92 -6.74
C LEU A 247 -4.09 2.00 -7.04
N ALA A 248 -2.90 1.58 -7.43
CA ALA A 248 -1.83 2.43 -7.97
C ALA A 248 -1.11 1.74 -9.12
#